data_72f6dc68fe5bcf5821237593a2fb6dc6
#
_entry.id   72f6dc68fe5bcf5821237593a2fb6dc6
#
_cell.length_a   1.000
_cell.length_b   1.000
_cell.length_c   1.000
_cell.angle_alpha   90.00
_cell.angle_beta   90.00
_cell.angle_gamma   90.00
#
_symmetry.space_group_name_H-M   'P 1'
#
loop_
_entity.id
_entity.type
_entity.pdbx_description
1 polymer ?
#
loop_
_entity_poly.entity_id
_entity_poly.type
_entity_poly.pdbx_seq_one_letter_code
_entity_poly.pdbx_strand_id
1 'polypeptide(L)'
;MYSCTDTWDDHYNGGQSALKFNGTTMQALEETAPDFAKVVKAYGFSRELSSDNTYTVWAPADGSFKLSDYVNASGERVADSAEVVNDFIKNHVALYSLSLNPKDQSFNMLNKKRGSMTADGMFGSSKIDEEKNNISCLNGVIHLIDQPVPYAYNLFEMIAKQYKEDTTEGKDTCSLYAYLYDPKVNKDTLIENKSVSRGVDADGNKIWVSQYMEQNNTVLKNHDARLYEEDSLFIAIIPSAKAWAERYKKAEALLQFNPSEDTRAAGTCDSLTRHYANTFAMTDLYFNKNANEHWEDSLKSTDYYNAWHGVNDWTQHVYYSKEPKVMPEDREINDILAKCGDPIECSNGTAYVVDEYPFSPVEQFFKKIKVSASDGSVNKLGSGDNWTYTKGVQKTFATRSGILTITRPIYDEETGERIGSEQKRQNYRFVDFVPTSGNITVGFNVPNTLSGTYDIYIVTCPIWAKDDFVNIDLSEWDVRPYRFTATIIERENEGKNMGQFPTKGKTLENPEPIDEKQKTIFLSQGMIYDDEGYVIINDTTYLGQYTFKNAYYGRPDYGVIIQIASSILSSQRKDFSNEMLISSIILKPHDEDAPVAEEAKARKSIQLTTSNIRK
;
A
#
# COMPACT_ATOMS: atom_id res chain seq x y z
N MET A 1 -50.48 17.05 43.41
CA MET A 1 -49.67 17.46 42.21
C MET A 1 -48.27 17.77 42.68
N TYR A 2 -47.40 16.80 42.60
CA TYR A 2 -45.97 17.03 42.87
C TYR A 2 -45.32 17.40 41.54
N SER A 3 -44.68 18.54 41.51
CA SER A 3 -43.96 19.12 40.35
C SER A 3 -42.69 18.33 40.07
N CYS A 4 -42.52 17.83 38.85
CA CYS A 4 -41.32 17.18 38.36
C CYS A 4 -40.22 18.20 37.94
N THR A 5 -39.95 19.21 38.76
CA THR A 5 -38.97 20.26 38.43
C THR A 5 -37.59 20.03 39.02
N ASP A 6 -37.44 19.13 40.00
CA ASP A 6 -36.16 18.98 40.71
C ASP A 6 -35.18 18.00 40.08
N THR A 7 -35.59 17.12 39.16
CA THR A 7 -34.73 16.11 38.55
C THR A 7 -33.94 16.62 37.34
N TRP A 8 -34.31 17.75 36.74
CA TRP A 8 -33.61 18.35 35.62
C TRP A 8 -32.40 19.19 36.08
N ASP A 9 -32.58 19.93 37.20
CA ASP A 9 -31.50 20.74 37.77
C ASP A 9 -30.36 19.88 38.37
N ASP A 10 -30.69 18.73 38.98
CA ASP A 10 -29.67 17.82 39.54
C ASP A 10 -28.89 17.04 38.49
N HIS A 11 -29.44 16.88 37.30
CA HIS A 11 -28.71 16.18 36.20
C HIS A 11 -27.70 17.09 35.48
N TYR A 12 -27.93 18.42 35.56
CA TYR A 12 -27.05 19.42 34.92
C TYR A 12 -26.13 20.17 35.89
N ASN A 13 -26.40 20.11 37.20
CA ASN A 13 -25.66 20.86 38.23
C ASN A 13 -24.95 19.93 39.23
N GLY A 14 -24.22 18.96 38.78
CA GLY A 14 -23.42 18.07 39.65
C GLY A 14 -22.34 18.82 40.42
N GLY A 15 -22.65 19.38 41.57
CA GLY A 15 -21.76 19.50 42.70
C GLY A 15 -20.91 20.74 42.86
N GLN A 16 -20.87 21.73 41.96
CA GLN A 16 -20.28 23.04 42.23
C GLN A 16 -21.30 24.16 41.90
N SER A 17 -21.34 25.21 42.73
CA SER A 17 -22.15 26.40 42.51
C SER A 17 -21.73 27.05 41.18
N ALA A 18 -22.43 26.76 40.10
CA ALA A 18 -22.16 27.34 38.79
C ALA A 18 -22.23 28.86 38.84
N LEU A 19 -21.19 29.54 38.41
CA LEU A 19 -21.24 30.98 38.19
C LEU A 19 -22.33 31.26 37.15
N LYS A 20 -23.31 32.13 37.48
CA LYS A 20 -24.38 32.49 36.53
C LYS A 20 -24.12 33.84 35.90
N PHE A 21 -24.19 33.88 34.58
CA PHE A 21 -24.13 35.11 33.80
C PHE A 21 -25.49 35.34 33.10
N ASN A 22 -26.12 36.49 33.34
CA ASN A 22 -27.41 36.81 32.76
C ASN A 22 -27.30 37.40 31.34
N GLY A 23 -26.71 36.69 30.45
CA GLY A 23 -26.52 37.07 29.05
C GLY A 23 -26.12 35.87 28.19
N THR A 24 -25.88 36.13 26.90
CA THR A 24 -25.40 35.13 25.97
C THR A 24 -23.91 34.78 26.23
N THR A 25 -23.46 33.66 25.68
CA THR A 25 -22.04 33.27 25.74
C THR A 25 -21.14 34.35 25.14
N MET A 26 -21.58 35.05 24.08
CA MET A 26 -20.83 36.17 23.51
C MET A 26 -20.66 37.31 24.49
N GLN A 27 -21.72 37.72 25.18
CA GLN A 27 -21.69 38.78 26.19
C GLN A 27 -20.81 38.40 27.40
N ALA A 28 -20.89 37.15 27.82
CA ALA A 28 -20.04 36.65 28.90
C ALA A 28 -18.55 36.62 28.51
N LEU A 29 -18.20 36.28 27.26
CA LEU A 29 -16.83 36.34 26.75
C LEU A 29 -16.25 37.75 26.76
N GLU A 30 -17.07 38.75 26.46
CA GLU A 30 -16.65 40.16 26.53
C GLU A 30 -16.17 40.60 27.91
N GLU A 31 -16.71 39.99 28.96
CA GLU A 31 -16.35 40.28 30.37
C GLU A 31 -15.25 39.33 30.90
N THR A 32 -15.24 38.07 30.47
CA THR A 32 -14.36 37.04 31.06
C THR A 32 -13.09 36.77 30.28
N ALA A 33 -13.11 36.97 28.94
CA ALA A 33 -12.00 36.73 28.01
C ALA A 33 -12.04 37.76 26.86
N PRO A 34 -11.89 39.07 27.14
CA PRO A 34 -12.04 40.13 26.13
C PRO A 34 -11.11 40.03 24.94
N ASP A 35 -9.92 39.45 25.06
CA ASP A 35 -9.04 39.26 23.91
C ASP A 35 -9.57 38.20 22.95
N PHE A 36 -10.05 37.08 23.47
CA PHE A 36 -10.71 36.07 22.65
C PHE A 36 -12.01 36.58 22.03
N ALA A 37 -12.79 37.37 22.79
CA ALA A 37 -14.02 38.01 22.28
C ALA A 37 -13.74 38.99 21.13
N LYS A 38 -12.60 39.72 21.13
CA LYS A 38 -12.19 40.58 20.01
C LYS A 38 -11.93 39.76 18.75
N VAL A 39 -11.25 38.62 18.86
CA VAL A 39 -11.03 37.73 17.72
C VAL A 39 -12.37 37.19 17.19
N VAL A 40 -13.23 36.66 18.05
CA VAL A 40 -14.58 36.17 17.68
C VAL A 40 -15.37 37.23 16.93
N LYS A 41 -15.34 38.50 17.37
CA LYS A 41 -16.01 39.65 16.72
C LYS A 41 -15.41 39.97 15.37
N ALA A 42 -14.09 40.12 15.30
CA ALA A 42 -13.39 40.49 14.09
C ALA A 42 -13.61 39.48 12.94
N TYR A 43 -13.70 38.21 13.28
CA TYR A 43 -13.89 37.14 12.32
C TYR A 43 -15.36 36.77 12.09
N GLY A 44 -16.31 37.56 12.64
CA GLY A 44 -17.75 37.45 12.34
C GLY A 44 -18.45 36.31 13.02
N PHE A 45 -17.86 35.67 14.03
CA PHE A 45 -18.43 34.52 14.71
C PHE A 45 -19.36 34.89 15.90
N SER A 46 -19.48 36.17 16.21
CA SER A 46 -20.32 36.70 17.30
C SER A 46 -21.78 36.34 17.16
N ARG A 47 -22.29 36.25 15.93
CA ARG A 47 -23.70 35.91 15.66
C ARG A 47 -24.04 34.51 16.10
N GLU A 48 -23.15 33.57 15.89
CA GLU A 48 -23.29 32.18 16.30
C GLU A 48 -23.37 32.08 17.82
N LEU A 49 -22.44 32.70 18.53
CA LEU A 49 -22.39 32.68 20.01
C LEU A 49 -23.47 33.55 20.69
N SER A 50 -24.21 34.33 19.92
CA SER A 50 -25.38 35.08 20.38
C SER A 50 -26.70 34.44 19.96
N SER A 51 -26.67 33.31 19.27
CA SER A 51 -27.88 32.63 18.79
C SER A 51 -28.54 31.80 19.88
N ASP A 52 -29.74 31.23 19.56
CA ASP A 52 -30.49 30.35 20.47
C ASP A 52 -29.90 28.93 20.58
N ASN A 53 -28.83 28.63 19.79
CA ASN A 53 -28.15 27.36 19.93
C ASN A 53 -27.32 27.33 21.21
N THR A 54 -27.16 26.16 21.79
CA THR A 54 -26.38 25.97 23.02
C THR A 54 -24.94 25.60 22.68
N TYR A 55 -24.00 26.38 23.26
CA TYR A 55 -22.57 26.18 23.04
C TYR A 55 -21.80 25.99 24.35
N THR A 56 -20.69 25.28 24.28
CA THR A 56 -19.62 25.35 25.28
C THR A 56 -18.43 26.03 24.65
N VAL A 57 -17.85 26.99 25.36
CA VAL A 57 -16.69 27.73 24.92
C VAL A 57 -15.56 27.57 25.93
N TRP A 58 -14.43 27.07 25.50
CA TRP A 58 -13.19 27.07 26.27
C TRP A 58 -12.40 28.32 25.86
N ALA A 59 -12.55 29.37 26.62
CA ALA A 59 -11.98 30.68 26.29
C ALA A 59 -10.54 30.80 26.82
N PRO A 60 -9.52 31.01 25.94
CA PRO A 60 -8.17 31.29 26.38
C PRO A 60 -8.13 32.57 27.22
N ALA A 61 -7.38 32.55 28.32
CA ALA A 61 -7.19 33.68 29.19
C ALA A 61 -6.52 34.86 28.46
N ASP A 62 -6.86 36.11 28.87
CA ASP A 62 -6.25 37.29 28.29
C ASP A 62 -4.73 37.26 28.44
N GLY A 63 -4.02 37.66 27.39
CA GLY A 63 -2.57 37.64 27.34
C GLY A 63 -1.93 36.26 27.21
N SER A 64 -2.72 35.15 27.16
CA SER A 64 -2.19 33.81 26.93
C SER A 64 -1.81 33.54 25.46
N PHE A 65 -2.26 34.40 24.56
CA PHE A 65 -1.90 34.39 23.14
C PHE A 65 -1.64 35.82 22.63
N LYS A 66 -0.95 35.92 21.52
CA LYS A 66 -0.59 37.21 20.93
C LYS A 66 -1.73 37.73 20.06
N LEU A 67 -2.56 38.63 20.63
CA LEU A 67 -3.75 39.17 19.96
C LEU A 67 -3.43 39.84 18.60
N SER A 68 -2.24 40.47 18.47
CA SER A 68 -1.82 41.11 17.21
C SER A 68 -1.63 40.15 16.03
N ASP A 69 -1.57 38.84 16.26
CA ASP A 69 -1.49 37.85 15.21
C ASP A 69 -2.87 37.60 14.54
N TYR A 70 -3.93 38.07 15.19
CA TYR A 70 -5.32 37.92 14.73
C TYR A 70 -5.98 39.24 14.35
N VAL A 71 -5.77 40.28 15.17
CA VAL A 71 -6.39 41.59 14.95
C VAL A 71 -5.38 42.73 15.19
N ASN A 72 -5.48 43.77 14.34
CA ASN A 72 -4.66 44.97 14.53
C ASN A 72 -5.23 45.90 15.63
N ALA A 73 -4.57 47.00 15.88
CA ALA A 73 -4.98 48.00 16.90
C ALA A 73 -6.35 48.63 16.61
N SER A 74 -6.82 48.61 15.35
CA SER A 74 -8.15 49.11 14.94
C SER A 74 -9.23 48.02 15.03
N GLY A 75 -8.89 46.78 15.45
CA GLY A 75 -9.82 45.64 15.52
C GLY A 75 -10.10 44.97 14.19
N GLU A 76 -9.28 45.22 13.17
CA GLU A 76 -9.40 44.62 11.86
C GLU A 76 -8.58 43.31 11.77
N ARG A 77 -9.06 42.36 10.96
CA ARG A 77 -8.42 41.06 10.73
C ARG A 77 -7.05 41.21 10.08
N VAL A 78 -6.06 40.44 10.57
CA VAL A 78 -4.69 40.43 10.01
C VAL A 78 -4.31 39.03 9.45
N ALA A 79 -5.05 38.00 9.81
CA ALA A 79 -4.81 36.63 9.36
C ALA A 79 -5.95 36.13 8.44
N ASP A 80 -5.75 34.97 7.81
CA ASP A 80 -6.75 34.35 6.94
C ASP A 80 -8.05 34.02 7.71
N SER A 81 -9.17 34.47 7.19
CA SER A 81 -10.45 34.35 7.89
C SER A 81 -10.93 32.90 8.05
N ALA A 82 -10.71 32.07 7.05
CA ALA A 82 -11.15 30.67 7.09
C ALA A 82 -10.29 29.88 8.08
N GLU A 83 -9.00 30.13 8.08
CA GLU A 83 -8.03 29.49 8.98
C GLU A 83 -8.29 29.87 10.44
N VAL A 84 -8.42 31.15 10.76
CA VAL A 84 -8.69 31.58 12.15
C VAL A 84 -10.04 31.08 12.65
N VAL A 85 -11.08 31.11 11.83
CA VAL A 85 -12.40 30.59 12.23
C VAL A 85 -12.34 29.09 12.47
N ASN A 86 -11.64 28.32 11.63
CA ASN A 86 -11.56 26.87 11.77
C ASN A 86 -10.58 26.42 12.86
N ASP A 87 -9.34 26.94 12.82
CA ASP A 87 -8.23 26.39 13.58
C ASP A 87 -8.12 27.03 14.97
N PHE A 88 -8.66 28.23 15.15
CA PHE A 88 -8.64 28.91 16.45
C PHE A 88 -10.04 29.00 17.07
N ILE A 89 -11.03 29.65 16.44
CA ILE A 89 -12.32 29.87 17.10
C ILE A 89 -13.07 28.56 17.29
N LYS A 90 -13.33 27.81 16.21
CA LYS A 90 -14.07 26.54 16.26
C LYS A 90 -13.35 25.43 17.01
N ASN A 91 -12.03 25.55 17.18
CA ASN A 91 -11.20 24.65 17.98
C ASN A 91 -11.42 24.82 19.48
N HIS A 92 -12.07 25.92 19.88
CA HIS A 92 -12.41 26.24 21.27
C HIS A 92 -13.92 26.28 21.53
N VAL A 93 -14.74 25.83 20.57
CA VAL A 93 -16.22 25.85 20.71
C VAL A 93 -16.79 24.48 20.33
N ALA A 94 -17.68 23.98 21.18
CA ALA A 94 -18.50 22.78 20.88
C ALA A 94 -19.99 23.09 21.00
N LEU A 95 -20.84 22.25 20.38
CA LEU A 95 -22.28 22.27 20.60
C LEU A 95 -22.62 21.68 21.98
N TYR A 96 -23.76 22.07 22.49
CA TYR A 96 -24.32 21.68 23.77
C TYR A 96 -23.60 22.26 24.99
N SER A 97 -24.23 22.11 26.13
CA SER A 97 -23.72 22.55 27.44
C SER A 97 -22.94 21.39 28.06
N LEU A 98 -21.61 21.51 28.05
CA LEU A 98 -20.70 20.52 28.60
C LEU A 98 -20.08 21.09 29.88
N SER A 99 -20.52 20.63 31.04
CA SER A 99 -19.99 21.03 32.33
C SER A 99 -18.79 20.17 32.71
N LEU A 100 -17.80 20.77 33.36
CA LEU A 100 -16.70 20.02 33.96
C LEU A 100 -17.28 19.12 35.06
N ASN A 101 -17.00 17.85 34.99
CA ASN A 101 -17.44 16.85 35.94
C ASN A 101 -16.29 15.87 36.29
N PRO A 102 -16.43 15.01 37.31
CA PRO A 102 -15.37 14.12 37.77
C PRO A 102 -15.11 12.90 36.86
N LYS A 103 -15.53 12.94 35.60
CA LYS A 103 -15.27 11.90 34.61
C LYS A 103 -14.74 12.52 33.33
N ASP A 104 -13.81 11.82 32.71
CA ASP A 104 -13.32 12.20 31.39
C ASP A 104 -14.45 12.21 30.37
N GLN A 105 -14.46 13.25 29.56
CA GLN A 105 -15.47 13.46 28.53
C GLN A 105 -14.78 13.64 27.19
N SER A 106 -15.38 13.09 26.14
CA SER A 106 -14.93 13.27 24.76
C SER A 106 -16.13 13.73 23.91
N PHE A 107 -15.92 14.73 23.07
CA PHE A 107 -16.95 15.38 22.28
C PHE A 107 -16.36 15.93 20.98
N ASN A 108 -17.23 16.36 20.07
CA ASN A 108 -16.80 16.98 18.83
C ASN A 108 -16.81 18.51 18.94
N MET A 109 -15.72 19.14 18.55
CA MET A 109 -15.61 20.58 18.39
C MET A 109 -16.39 21.04 17.13
N LEU A 110 -16.64 22.34 16.99
CA LEU A 110 -17.33 22.87 15.81
C LEU A 110 -16.50 22.70 14.51
N ASN A 111 -15.19 22.56 14.61
CA ASN A 111 -14.33 22.21 13.48
C ASN A 111 -14.26 20.70 13.20
N LYS A 112 -15.11 19.91 13.85
CA LYS A 112 -15.20 18.43 13.77
C LYS A 112 -14.01 17.67 14.38
N LYS A 113 -13.04 18.37 14.97
CA LYS A 113 -11.97 17.72 15.73
C LYS A 113 -12.51 17.13 17.01
N ARG A 114 -11.83 16.13 17.53
CA ARG A 114 -12.17 15.52 18.81
C ARG A 114 -11.59 16.34 19.96
N GLY A 115 -12.46 16.86 20.80
CA GLY A 115 -12.09 17.52 22.06
C GLY A 115 -12.23 16.56 23.23
N SER A 116 -11.49 16.83 24.31
CA SER A 116 -11.58 16.08 25.56
C SER A 116 -11.49 17.01 26.76
N MET A 117 -12.31 16.74 27.77
CA MET A 117 -12.14 17.28 29.12
C MET A 117 -11.83 16.13 30.07
N THR A 118 -10.81 16.28 30.89
CA THR A 118 -10.43 15.27 31.87
C THR A 118 -10.98 15.60 33.26
N ALA A 119 -11.12 14.58 34.10
CA ALA A 119 -11.64 14.73 35.48
C ALA A 119 -10.77 15.64 36.36
N ASP A 120 -9.48 15.79 36.03
CA ASP A 120 -8.52 16.67 36.71
C ASP A 120 -8.49 18.10 36.15
N GLY A 121 -9.45 18.44 35.27
CA GLY A 121 -9.64 19.80 34.79
C GLY A 121 -8.74 20.24 33.65
N MET A 122 -8.41 19.33 32.75
CA MET A 122 -7.73 19.67 31.49
C MET A 122 -8.71 19.72 30.33
N PHE A 123 -8.50 20.66 29.42
CA PHE A 123 -9.09 20.66 28.09
C PHE A 123 -7.98 20.53 27.05
N GLY A 124 -7.87 19.36 26.44
CA GLY A 124 -6.70 19.03 25.62
C GLY A 124 -5.39 19.21 26.42
N SER A 125 -4.51 20.08 25.95
CA SER A 125 -3.24 20.41 26.61
C SER A 125 -3.33 21.58 27.61
N SER A 126 -4.50 22.21 27.77
CA SER A 126 -4.70 23.43 28.58
C SER A 126 -5.43 23.13 29.87
N LYS A 127 -5.01 23.80 30.95
CA LYS A 127 -5.67 23.69 32.25
C LYS A 127 -6.90 24.61 32.30
N ILE A 128 -8.04 24.06 32.74
CA ILE A 128 -9.24 24.81 32.99
C ILE A 128 -9.06 25.55 34.33
N ASP A 129 -9.41 26.85 34.36
CA ASP A 129 -9.37 27.67 35.55
C ASP A 129 -10.33 27.12 36.63
N GLU A 130 -9.83 26.96 37.85
CA GLU A 130 -10.57 26.35 38.95
C GLU A 130 -11.71 27.25 39.46
N GLU A 131 -11.58 28.58 39.32
CA GLU A 131 -12.56 29.56 39.79
C GLU A 131 -13.49 30.04 38.68
N LYS A 132 -13.01 30.07 37.43
CA LYS A 132 -13.74 30.59 36.26
C LYS A 132 -14.11 29.46 35.27
N ASN A 133 -14.66 28.40 35.79
CA ASN A 133 -15.24 27.30 35.00
C ASN A 133 -16.74 27.20 35.22
N ASN A 134 -17.43 26.43 34.39
CA ASN A 134 -18.86 26.21 34.45
C ASN A 134 -19.68 27.53 34.54
N ILE A 135 -19.24 28.60 33.87
CA ILE A 135 -19.96 29.86 33.80
C ILE A 135 -21.22 29.64 32.94
N SER A 136 -22.37 29.53 33.59
CA SER A 136 -23.64 29.25 32.90
C SER A 136 -24.21 30.54 32.32
N CYS A 137 -24.43 30.54 30.99
CA CYS A 137 -25.02 31.62 30.20
C CYS A 137 -26.43 31.24 29.71
N LEU A 138 -27.18 32.18 29.11
CA LEU A 138 -28.48 31.92 28.54
C LEU A 138 -28.49 30.85 27.45
N ASN A 139 -27.38 30.77 26.68
CA ASN A 139 -27.24 29.87 25.55
C ASN A 139 -25.93 29.04 25.62
N GLY A 140 -25.51 28.65 26.83
CA GLY A 140 -24.38 27.75 26.96
C GLY A 140 -23.53 27.90 28.21
N VAL A 141 -22.30 27.41 28.15
CA VAL A 141 -21.35 27.39 29.27
C VAL A 141 -19.98 27.88 28.78
N ILE A 142 -19.27 28.63 29.62
CA ILE A 142 -17.90 29.03 29.37
C ILE A 142 -16.98 28.39 30.42
N HIS A 143 -15.84 27.93 29.97
CA HIS A 143 -14.69 27.55 30.77
C HIS A 143 -13.51 28.42 30.37
N LEU A 144 -12.89 29.09 31.30
CA LEU A 144 -11.63 29.79 31.04
C LEU A 144 -10.49 28.78 31.07
N ILE A 145 -9.58 28.88 30.12
CA ILE A 145 -8.38 28.01 30.01
C ILE A 145 -7.12 28.85 30.05
N ASP A 146 -6.04 28.29 30.58
CA ASP A 146 -4.78 29.02 30.81
C ASP A 146 -4.06 29.42 29.50
N GLN A 147 -4.22 28.68 28.43
CA GLN A 147 -3.66 28.96 27.11
C GLN A 147 -4.54 28.34 25.99
N PRO A 148 -4.46 28.83 24.75
CA PRO A 148 -5.18 28.21 23.65
C PRO A 148 -4.66 26.81 23.37
N VAL A 149 -5.58 25.90 23.04
CA VAL A 149 -5.23 24.56 22.58
C VAL A 149 -4.79 24.64 21.12
N PRO A 150 -3.59 24.16 20.79
CA PRO A 150 -3.11 24.13 19.41
C PRO A 150 -4.04 23.33 18.49
N TYR A 151 -4.21 23.79 17.26
CA TYR A 151 -4.93 23.02 16.27
C TYR A 151 -4.15 21.76 15.91
N ALA A 152 -4.78 20.61 16.09
CA ALA A 152 -4.20 19.32 15.70
C ALA A 152 -4.64 18.96 14.28
N TYR A 153 -3.73 19.09 13.33
CA TYR A 153 -3.96 18.65 11.96
C TYR A 153 -4.24 17.14 11.92
N ASN A 154 -5.19 16.69 11.12
CA ASN A 154 -5.22 15.28 10.73
C ASN A 154 -4.21 15.02 9.61
N LEU A 155 -4.01 13.74 9.29
CA LEU A 155 -3.02 13.35 8.30
C LEU A 155 -3.30 13.91 6.90
N PHE A 156 -4.57 14.08 6.53
CA PHE A 156 -4.94 14.69 5.26
C PHE A 156 -4.61 16.19 5.24
N GLU A 157 -4.97 16.92 6.27
CA GLU A 157 -4.64 18.34 6.45
C GLU A 157 -3.13 18.57 6.53
N MET A 158 -2.38 17.60 7.13
CA MET A 158 -0.93 17.67 7.21
C MET A 158 -0.28 17.64 5.82
N ILE A 159 -0.86 16.90 4.85
CA ILE A 159 -0.39 16.93 3.46
C ILE A 159 -0.50 18.34 2.87
N ALA A 160 -1.61 19.04 3.12
CA ALA A 160 -1.79 20.41 2.64
C ALA A 160 -0.86 21.40 3.34
N LYS A 161 -0.65 21.24 4.65
CA LYS A 161 0.28 22.05 5.43
C LYS A 161 1.70 21.89 4.89
N GLN A 162 2.15 20.65 4.72
CA GLN A 162 3.50 20.36 4.20
C GLN A 162 3.70 20.96 2.81
N TYR A 163 2.71 20.83 1.93
CA TYR A 163 2.79 21.42 0.60
C TYR A 163 2.92 22.94 0.63
N LYS A 164 2.21 23.64 1.53
CA LYS A 164 2.34 25.10 1.71
C LYS A 164 3.73 25.52 2.23
N GLU A 165 4.35 24.67 3.05
CA GLU A 165 5.70 24.90 3.57
C GLU A 165 6.77 24.65 2.51
N ASP A 166 6.60 23.63 1.65
CA ASP A 166 7.54 23.27 0.57
C ASP A 166 7.52 24.25 -0.60
N THR A 167 6.36 24.84 -0.88
CA THR A 167 6.17 25.70 -2.06
C THR A 167 6.04 27.15 -1.67
N THR A 168 7.17 27.86 -1.63
CA THR A 168 7.19 29.33 -1.46
C THR A 168 6.71 30.09 -2.69
N GLU A 169 6.65 29.44 -3.86
CA GLU A 169 6.15 30.01 -5.14
C GLU A 169 5.28 28.99 -5.89
N GLY A 170 4.00 28.96 -5.51
CA GLY A 170 2.99 28.08 -6.02
C GLY A 170 3.02 27.72 -7.50
N LYS A 171 2.90 26.47 -7.79
CA LYS A 171 2.33 25.75 -8.95
C LYS A 171 3.10 24.49 -9.30
N ASP A 172 3.49 23.73 -8.32
CA ASP A 172 3.87 22.36 -8.67
C ASP A 172 2.58 21.56 -8.88
N THR A 173 2.28 21.24 -10.15
CA THR A 173 1.13 20.40 -10.52
C THR A 173 1.41 18.91 -10.31
N CYS A 174 2.65 18.54 -10.00
CA CYS A 174 3.06 17.17 -9.74
C CYS A 174 3.50 17.01 -8.29
N SER A 175 2.52 16.85 -7.39
CA SER A 175 2.74 16.61 -5.97
C SER A 175 1.63 15.73 -5.42
N LEU A 176 1.87 15.10 -4.27
CA LEU A 176 0.84 14.34 -3.55
C LEU A 176 -0.37 15.23 -3.24
N TYR A 177 -0.12 16.49 -2.84
CA TYR A 177 -1.18 17.47 -2.62
C TYR A 177 -2.02 17.71 -3.88
N ALA A 178 -1.37 18.02 -5.01
CA ALA A 178 -2.08 18.27 -6.26
C ALA A 178 -2.93 17.08 -6.71
N TYR A 179 -2.46 15.86 -6.45
CA TYR A 179 -3.21 14.64 -6.76
C TYR A 179 -4.41 14.42 -5.83
N LEU A 180 -4.23 14.59 -4.52
CA LEU A 180 -5.29 14.30 -3.54
C LEU A 180 -6.30 15.44 -3.38
N TYR A 181 -5.91 16.68 -3.64
CA TYR A 181 -6.77 17.85 -3.53
C TYR A 181 -7.39 18.30 -4.87
N ASP A 182 -7.18 17.54 -5.96
CA ASP A 182 -7.89 17.80 -7.23
C ASP A 182 -9.42 17.75 -6.99
N PRO A 183 -10.19 18.80 -7.37
CA PRO A 183 -11.64 18.83 -7.20
C PRO A 183 -12.39 17.67 -7.88
N LYS A 184 -11.75 16.96 -8.80
CA LYS A 184 -12.33 15.76 -9.43
C LYS A 184 -12.35 14.56 -8.49
N VAL A 185 -11.38 14.47 -7.59
CA VAL A 185 -11.22 13.34 -6.67
C VAL A 185 -11.58 13.67 -5.23
N ASN A 186 -11.39 14.93 -4.81
CA ASN A 186 -11.72 15.41 -3.47
C ASN A 186 -12.98 16.29 -3.51
N LYS A 187 -14.06 15.79 -2.95
CA LYS A 187 -15.37 16.47 -2.97
C LYS A 187 -16.01 16.43 -1.60
N ASP A 188 -16.52 17.59 -1.18
CA ASP A 188 -17.41 17.68 -0.05
C ASP A 188 -18.85 17.46 -0.52
N THR A 189 -19.52 16.51 0.10
CA THR A 189 -20.94 16.21 -0.18
C THR A 189 -21.80 16.64 1.00
N LEU A 190 -22.79 17.49 0.74
CA LEU A 190 -23.76 17.87 1.77
C LEU A 190 -24.66 16.67 2.11
N ILE A 191 -24.67 16.28 3.38
CA ILE A 191 -25.56 15.25 3.89
C ILE A 191 -26.78 15.90 4.49
N GLU A 192 -27.84 16.03 3.70
CA GLU A 192 -29.05 16.77 4.05
C GLU A 192 -29.73 16.25 5.31
N ASN A 193 -29.80 14.93 5.51
CA ASN A 193 -30.44 14.31 6.69
C ASN A 193 -29.66 14.51 8.01
N LYS A 194 -28.41 14.93 7.93
CA LYS A 194 -27.58 15.32 9.08
C LYS A 194 -27.44 16.83 9.21
N SER A 195 -27.97 17.60 8.25
CA SER A 195 -27.92 19.06 8.21
C SER A 195 -29.23 19.66 8.75
N VAL A 196 -29.14 20.83 9.36
CA VAL A 196 -30.32 21.51 9.93
C VAL A 196 -30.68 22.70 9.05
N SER A 197 -31.90 22.72 8.52
CA SER A 197 -32.43 23.88 7.78
C SER A 197 -33.49 24.62 8.59
N ARG A 198 -33.60 25.93 8.40
CA ARG A 198 -34.63 26.77 8.99
C ARG A 198 -35.77 27.13 8.02
N GLY A 199 -35.81 26.50 6.87
CA GLY A 199 -36.85 26.74 5.86
C GLY A 199 -36.25 26.82 4.46
N VAL A 200 -36.99 27.42 3.55
CA VAL A 200 -36.60 27.61 2.16
C VAL A 200 -36.62 29.10 1.79
N ASP A 201 -35.81 29.51 0.86
CA ASP A 201 -35.82 30.86 0.29
C ASP A 201 -37.00 31.03 -0.72
N ALA A 202 -37.06 32.19 -1.34
CA ALA A 202 -38.11 32.52 -2.32
C ALA A 202 -38.04 31.62 -3.58
N ASP A 203 -36.86 31.05 -3.86
CA ASP A 203 -36.61 30.18 -5.02
C ASP A 203 -36.76 28.69 -4.66
N GLY A 204 -37.12 28.37 -3.40
CA GLY A 204 -37.34 27.02 -2.94
C GLY A 204 -36.09 26.29 -2.44
N ASN A 205 -34.93 26.97 -2.38
CA ASN A 205 -33.69 26.38 -1.87
C ASN A 205 -33.69 26.35 -0.34
N LYS A 206 -33.17 25.28 0.25
CA LYS A 206 -33.07 25.17 1.70
C LYS A 206 -32.08 26.20 2.26
N ILE A 207 -32.50 26.93 3.29
CA ILE A 207 -31.64 27.81 4.08
C ILE A 207 -31.08 27.00 5.25
N TRP A 208 -29.78 26.70 5.20
CA TRP A 208 -29.12 25.88 6.20
C TRP A 208 -28.73 26.69 7.45
N VAL A 209 -29.05 26.19 8.61
CA VAL A 209 -28.55 26.68 9.92
C VAL A 209 -27.19 26.03 10.20
N SER A 210 -27.12 24.71 9.96
CA SER A 210 -25.85 24.00 9.97
C SER A 210 -25.81 23.02 8.79
N GLN A 211 -24.66 22.95 8.14
CA GLN A 211 -24.42 22.02 7.06
C GLN A 211 -23.47 20.94 7.52
N TYR A 212 -23.89 19.69 7.43
CA TYR A 212 -23.02 18.55 7.61
C TYR A 212 -22.44 18.17 6.25
N MET A 213 -21.18 18.53 6.04
CA MET A 213 -20.43 18.15 4.83
C MET A 213 -19.64 16.89 5.13
N GLU A 214 -19.78 15.88 4.28
CA GLU A 214 -18.97 14.67 4.33
C GLU A 214 -17.89 14.75 3.26
N GLN A 215 -16.66 14.69 3.69
CA GLN A 215 -15.53 14.68 2.78
C GLN A 215 -15.46 13.30 2.09
N ASN A 216 -15.34 13.31 0.78
CA ASN A 216 -15.21 12.11 -0.03
C ASN A 216 -14.05 12.27 -1.00
N ASN A 217 -12.94 11.65 -0.66
CA ASN A 217 -11.78 11.55 -1.53
C ASN A 217 -11.76 10.16 -2.18
N THR A 218 -12.04 10.11 -3.49
CA THR A 218 -12.17 8.84 -4.21
C THR A 218 -10.85 8.09 -4.31
N VAL A 219 -9.71 8.79 -4.35
CA VAL A 219 -8.38 8.18 -4.38
C VAL A 219 -8.09 7.51 -3.03
N LEU A 220 -8.19 8.26 -1.93
CA LEU A 220 -7.94 7.73 -0.58
C LEU A 220 -8.91 6.60 -0.22
N LYS A 221 -10.16 6.70 -0.67
CA LYS A 221 -11.14 5.63 -0.49
C LYS A 221 -10.74 4.34 -1.20
N ASN A 222 -10.25 4.46 -2.45
CA ASN A 222 -9.79 3.31 -3.22
C ASN A 222 -8.49 2.68 -2.66
N HIS A 223 -7.74 3.45 -1.89
CA HIS A 223 -6.55 2.96 -1.18
C HIS A 223 -6.83 2.49 0.25
N ASP A 224 -8.09 2.48 0.68
CA ASP A 224 -8.51 2.21 2.06
C ASP A 224 -7.75 3.06 3.10
N ALA A 225 -7.44 4.30 2.70
CA ALA A 225 -6.61 5.26 3.44
C ALA A 225 -7.38 6.57 3.69
N ARG A 226 -8.48 6.52 4.44
CA ARG A 226 -9.31 7.69 4.71
C ARG A 226 -8.67 8.61 5.76
N LEU A 227 -7.55 9.22 5.39
CA LEU A 227 -6.73 10.07 6.25
C LEU A 227 -7.43 11.30 6.82
N TYR A 228 -8.62 11.61 6.35
CA TYR A 228 -9.48 12.70 6.82
C TYR A 228 -10.48 12.27 7.92
N GLU A 229 -10.59 10.98 8.22
CA GLU A 229 -11.47 10.46 9.27
C GLU A 229 -10.77 10.52 10.63
N GLU A 230 -11.37 11.24 11.58
CA GLU A 230 -10.80 11.42 12.94
C GLU A 230 -10.91 10.14 13.81
N ASP A 231 -11.78 9.20 13.45
CA ASP A 231 -11.98 7.96 14.19
C ASP A 231 -11.01 6.83 13.81
N SER A 232 -10.19 7.07 12.80
CA SER A 232 -9.22 6.09 12.30
C SER A 232 -7.79 6.49 12.68
N LEU A 233 -6.95 5.51 13.04
CA LEU A 233 -5.55 5.74 13.38
C LEU A 233 -4.64 5.22 12.27
N PHE A 234 -3.88 6.13 11.66
CA PHE A 234 -2.93 5.82 10.60
C PHE A 234 -1.49 6.17 10.97
N ILE A 235 -0.55 5.52 10.28
CA ILE A 235 0.79 6.03 10.04
C ILE A 235 0.82 6.48 8.58
N ALA A 236 1.32 7.69 8.31
CA ALA A 236 1.44 8.23 6.96
C ALA A 236 2.86 8.72 6.69
N ILE A 237 3.45 8.23 5.61
CA ILE A 237 4.68 8.78 5.03
C ILE A 237 4.25 9.80 4.00
N ILE A 238 4.64 11.06 4.20
CA ILE A 238 4.26 12.21 3.36
C ILE A 238 5.49 12.66 2.59
N PRO A 239 5.61 12.35 1.30
CA PRO A 239 6.72 12.84 0.49
C PRO A 239 6.59 14.33 0.21
N SER A 240 7.71 15.06 0.24
CA SER A 240 7.80 16.41 -0.27
C SER A 240 7.45 16.46 -1.76
N ALA A 241 7.13 17.64 -2.28
CA ALA A 241 6.78 17.82 -3.70
C ALA A 241 7.90 17.30 -4.62
N LYS A 242 9.16 17.53 -4.26
CA LYS A 242 10.33 17.03 -4.97
C LYS A 242 10.39 15.50 -4.96
N ALA A 243 10.30 14.90 -3.78
CA ALA A 243 10.35 13.44 -3.62
C ALA A 243 9.23 12.74 -4.41
N TRP A 244 8.01 13.30 -4.35
CA TRP A 244 6.88 12.81 -5.13
C TRP A 244 7.15 12.89 -6.64
N ALA A 245 7.59 14.04 -7.15
CA ALA A 245 7.84 14.23 -8.58
C ALA A 245 8.91 13.27 -9.12
N GLU A 246 9.97 13.04 -8.36
CA GLU A 246 11.02 12.07 -8.70
C GLU A 246 10.48 10.63 -8.73
N ARG A 247 9.66 10.26 -7.74
CA ARG A 247 9.03 8.94 -7.67
C ARG A 247 8.02 8.73 -8.79
N TYR A 248 7.17 9.73 -9.04
CA TYR A 248 6.21 9.73 -10.14
C TYR A 248 6.91 9.52 -11.49
N LYS A 249 7.99 10.25 -11.74
CA LYS A 249 8.77 10.12 -12.99
C LYS A 249 9.35 8.71 -13.17
N LYS A 250 9.83 8.08 -12.09
CA LYS A 250 10.30 6.68 -12.12
C LYS A 250 9.16 5.72 -12.45
N ALA A 251 7.99 5.92 -11.86
CA ALA A 251 6.80 5.12 -12.16
C ALA A 251 6.31 5.32 -13.60
N GLU A 252 6.24 6.57 -14.07
CA GLU A 252 5.84 6.93 -15.43
C GLU A 252 6.74 6.28 -16.49
N ALA A 253 8.05 6.21 -16.24
CA ALA A 253 9.01 5.58 -17.14
C ALA A 253 8.75 4.08 -17.35
N LEU A 254 8.15 3.42 -16.36
CA LEU A 254 7.80 2.00 -16.40
C LEU A 254 6.38 1.72 -16.94
N LEU A 255 5.63 2.76 -17.27
CA LEU A 255 4.23 2.68 -17.71
C LEU A 255 4.07 3.15 -19.16
N GLN A 256 4.91 2.64 -20.05
CA GLN A 256 4.85 2.95 -21.48
C GLN A 256 3.84 2.04 -22.16
N PHE A 257 2.57 2.46 -22.21
CA PHE A 257 1.51 1.72 -22.91
C PHE A 257 1.58 1.95 -24.42
N ASN A 258 1.33 0.90 -25.20
CA ASN A 258 1.26 0.99 -26.65
C ASN A 258 -0.20 1.19 -27.11
N PRO A 259 -0.59 2.36 -27.64
CA PRO A 259 -1.97 2.60 -28.07
C PRO A 259 -2.45 1.69 -29.20
N SER A 260 -1.54 1.09 -29.97
CA SER A 260 -1.91 0.16 -31.03
C SER A 260 -2.22 -1.25 -30.52
N GLU A 261 -1.75 -1.57 -29.33
CA GLU A 261 -1.94 -2.88 -28.69
C GLU A 261 -2.94 -2.84 -27.55
N ASP A 262 -3.01 -1.70 -26.84
CA ASP A 262 -3.90 -1.51 -25.69
C ASP A 262 -4.96 -0.45 -26.01
N THR A 263 -6.18 -0.91 -26.25
CA THR A 263 -7.33 -0.02 -26.57
C THR A 263 -7.68 0.93 -25.44
N ARG A 264 -7.33 0.60 -24.19
CA ARG A 264 -7.49 1.51 -23.04
C ARG A 264 -6.59 2.74 -23.17
N ALA A 265 -5.44 2.57 -23.80
CA ALA A 265 -4.48 3.64 -24.05
C ALA A 265 -4.77 4.42 -25.34
N ALA A 266 -5.60 3.89 -26.23
CA ALA A 266 -5.93 4.55 -27.49
C ALA A 266 -6.67 5.88 -27.26
N GLY A 267 -6.00 6.98 -27.56
CA GLY A 267 -6.52 8.35 -27.33
C GLY A 267 -6.45 8.85 -25.89
N THR A 268 -6.02 8.01 -24.94
CA THR A 268 -5.96 8.32 -23.49
C THR A 268 -4.69 7.79 -22.81
N CYS A 269 -3.63 7.48 -23.57
CA CYS A 269 -2.37 6.98 -23.02
C CYS A 269 -1.87 7.78 -21.83
N ASP A 270 -1.79 9.10 -21.97
CA ASP A 270 -1.32 9.98 -20.89
C ASP A 270 -2.21 9.90 -19.64
N SER A 271 -3.51 9.70 -19.83
CA SER A 271 -4.45 9.55 -18.72
C SER A 271 -4.24 8.24 -17.98
N LEU A 272 -4.04 7.14 -18.71
CA LEU A 272 -3.78 5.81 -18.16
C LEU A 272 -2.43 5.77 -17.43
N THR A 273 -1.37 6.28 -18.07
CA THR A 273 -0.03 6.39 -17.48
C THR A 273 -0.06 7.23 -16.20
N ARG A 274 -0.71 8.41 -16.25
CA ARG A 274 -0.84 9.29 -15.09
C ARG A 274 -1.58 8.62 -13.92
N HIS A 275 -2.65 7.89 -14.23
CA HIS A 275 -3.41 7.18 -13.19
C HIS A 275 -2.52 6.17 -12.46
N TYR A 276 -1.87 5.28 -13.20
CA TYR A 276 -1.02 4.25 -12.58
C TYR A 276 0.26 4.82 -11.96
N ALA A 277 0.85 5.88 -12.55
CA ALA A 277 2.04 6.50 -11.98
C ALA A 277 1.75 7.15 -10.61
N ASN A 278 0.62 7.84 -10.47
CA ASN A 278 0.18 8.37 -9.18
C ASN A 278 -0.10 7.24 -8.17
N THR A 279 -0.80 6.19 -8.61
CA THR A 279 -1.08 5.02 -7.77
C THR A 279 0.21 4.37 -7.27
N PHE A 280 1.17 4.15 -8.16
CA PHE A 280 2.46 3.55 -7.79
C PHE A 280 3.27 4.44 -6.86
N ALA A 281 3.28 5.76 -7.10
CA ALA A 281 3.95 6.70 -6.20
C ALA A 281 3.30 6.72 -4.80
N MET A 282 2.02 6.38 -4.69
CA MET A 282 1.27 6.37 -3.44
C MET A 282 1.33 5.02 -2.69
N THR A 283 1.76 3.96 -3.34
CA THR A 283 1.86 2.63 -2.74
C THR A 283 2.77 2.63 -1.51
N ASP A 284 2.37 1.95 -0.45
CA ASP A 284 3.11 1.81 0.83
C ASP A 284 3.36 3.11 1.61
N LEU A 285 2.63 4.18 1.32
CA LEU A 285 2.73 5.42 2.10
C LEU A 285 1.83 5.41 3.35
N TYR A 286 0.80 4.58 3.41
CA TYR A 286 -0.19 4.61 4.49
C TYR A 286 -0.37 3.26 5.14
N PHE A 287 -0.55 3.27 6.47
CA PHE A 287 -0.76 2.08 7.28
C PHE A 287 -1.89 2.34 8.27
N ASN A 288 -2.94 1.52 8.23
CA ASN A 288 -4.10 1.66 9.12
C ASN A 288 -3.91 0.79 10.36
N LYS A 289 -3.67 1.42 11.52
CA LYS A 289 -3.50 0.71 12.81
C LYS A 289 -4.78 0.02 13.26
N ASN A 290 -5.96 0.61 13.02
CA ASN A 290 -7.24 0.05 13.46
C ASN A 290 -7.63 -1.22 12.69
N ALA A 291 -7.16 -1.35 11.43
CA ALA A 291 -7.42 -2.51 10.60
C ALA A 291 -6.49 -3.70 10.90
N ASN A 292 -5.52 -3.55 11.79
CA ASN A 292 -4.53 -4.56 12.13
C ASN A 292 -4.65 -4.93 13.61
N GLU A 293 -5.18 -6.11 13.92
CA GLU A 293 -5.40 -6.58 15.30
C GLU A 293 -4.10 -6.67 16.12
N HIS A 294 -2.96 -6.89 15.47
CA HIS A 294 -1.64 -7.04 16.07
C HIS A 294 -0.61 -6.15 15.37
N TRP A 295 -0.93 -4.85 15.26
CA TRP A 295 -0.05 -3.89 14.57
C TRP A 295 1.33 -3.73 15.24
N GLU A 296 1.44 -4.06 16.54
CA GLU A 296 2.73 -4.08 17.25
C GLU A 296 3.67 -5.18 16.73
N ASP A 297 3.12 -6.25 16.17
CA ASP A 297 3.89 -7.38 15.63
C ASP A 297 4.05 -7.30 14.12
N SER A 298 3.01 -6.83 13.42
CA SER A 298 3.04 -6.63 11.97
C SER A 298 2.07 -5.53 11.54
N LEU A 299 2.49 -4.69 10.63
CA LEU A 299 1.69 -3.60 10.08
C LEU A 299 1.56 -3.80 8.57
N LYS A 300 0.33 -3.76 8.08
CA LYS A 300 0.04 -3.85 6.66
C LYS A 300 -0.13 -2.47 6.08
N SER A 301 0.44 -2.24 4.90
CA SER A 301 0.09 -1.06 4.12
C SER A 301 -1.38 -1.11 3.71
N THR A 302 -1.97 0.06 3.45
CA THR A 302 -3.35 0.12 2.97
C THR A 302 -3.47 -0.54 1.60
N ASP A 303 -4.59 -1.26 1.40
CA ASP A 303 -4.86 -1.93 0.14
C ASP A 303 -5.18 -0.91 -0.95
N TYR A 304 -4.66 -1.17 -2.13
CA TYR A 304 -5.10 -0.48 -3.33
C TYR A 304 -6.05 -1.39 -4.14
N TYR A 305 -7.27 -0.92 -4.32
CA TYR A 305 -8.24 -1.55 -5.19
C TYR A 305 -8.34 -0.81 -6.53
N ASN A 306 -7.82 -1.42 -7.57
CA ASN A 306 -7.94 -0.87 -8.91
C ASN A 306 -9.26 -1.28 -9.57
N ALA A 307 -10.33 -0.52 -9.29
CA ALA A 307 -11.62 -0.70 -9.94
C ALA A 307 -11.65 -0.16 -11.38
N TRP A 308 -10.62 0.54 -11.81
CA TRP A 308 -10.54 1.08 -13.16
C TRP A 308 -10.31 -0.06 -14.15
N HIS A 309 -11.16 -0.17 -15.14
CA HIS A 309 -11.17 -1.26 -16.12
C HIS A 309 -11.51 -2.67 -15.58
N GLY A 310 -12.12 -2.77 -14.42
CA GLY A 310 -12.61 -4.04 -13.88
C GLY A 310 -11.53 -5.01 -13.41
N VAL A 311 -10.33 -4.51 -13.15
CA VAL A 311 -9.21 -5.30 -12.63
C VAL A 311 -9.17 -5.17 -11.12
N ASN A 312 -9.28 -6.28 -10.43
CA ASN A 312 -9.03 -6.39 -9.00
C ASN A 312 -7.55 -6.64 -8.79
N ASP A 313 -6.79 -5.56 -8.61
CA ASP A 313 -5.38 -5.64 -8.28
C ASP A 313 -5.17 -5.11 -6.88
N TRP A 314 -4.91 -6.03 -5.95
CA TRP A 314 -4.66 -5.72 -4.55
C TRP A 314 -3.16 -5.67 -4.33
N THR A 315 -2.66 -4.49 -4.02
CA THR A 315 -1.25 -4.29 -3.67
C THR A 315 -1.13 -3.95 -2.19
N GLN A 316 -1.18 -4.96 -1.37
CA GLN A 316 -0.92 -4.83 0.07
C GLN A 316 0.42 -5.46 0.42
N HIS A 317 1.20 -4.74 1.22
CA HIS A 317 2.45 -5.26 1.76
C HIS A 317 2.38 -5.40 3.28
N VAL A 318 2.93 -6.49 3.78
CA VAL A 318 3.06 -6.74 5.21
C VAL A 318 4.46 -6.33 5.66
N TYR A 319 4.51 -5.52 6.71
CA TYR A 319 5.73 -5.10 7.37
C TYR A 319 5.72 -5.64 8.79
N TYR A 320 6.81 -6.26 9.20
CA TYR A 320 6.93 -6.84 10.53
C TYR A 320 7.61 -5.85 11.48
N SER A 321 7.10 -5.76 12.71
CA SER A 321 7.66 -4.90 13.76
C SER A 321 8.70 -5.60 14.63
N LYS A 322 8.77 -6.94 14.54
CA LYS A 322 9.71 -7.77 15.30
C LYS A 322 10.27 -8.92 14.48
N GLU A 323 11.51 -9.29 14.77
CA GLU A 323 12.10 -10.52 14.25
C GLU A 323 11.43 -11.79 14.86
N PRO A 324 11.47 -12.95 14.16
CA PRO A 324 12.32 -13.22 12.99
C PRO A 324 11.62 -12.94 11.66
N LYS A 325 12.39 -12.43 10.69
CA LYS A 325 11.96 -12.36 9.28
C LYS A 325 11.76 -13.76 8.75
N VAL A 326 10.56 -14.07 8.30
CA VAL A 326 10.19 -15.42 7.84
C VAL A 326 10.64 -15.65 6.41
N MET A 327 10.69 -14.58 5.60
CA MET A 327 11.10 -14.60 4.21
C MET A 327 12.16 -13.52 3.94
N PRO A 328 13.07 -13.72 2.97
CA PRO A 328 14.10 -12.71 2.63
C PRO A 328 13.55 -11.36 2.18
N GLU A 329 12.34 -11.36 1.63
CA GLU A 329 11.62 -10.16 1.20
C GLU A 329 10.81 -9.48 2.30
N ASP A 330 10.72 -10.06 3.50
CA ASP A 330 10.02 -9.47 4.64
C ASP A 330 10.75 -8.21 5.13
N ARG A 331 9.98 -7.18 5.41
CA ARG A 331 10.48 -5.87 5.81
C ARG A 331 10.06 -5.56 7.23
N GLU A 332 10.93 -4.91 7.95
CA GLU A 332 10.62 -4.39 9.27
C GLU A 332 10.13 -2.95 9.15
N ILE A 333 8.94 -2.65 9.71
CA ILE A 333 8.37 -1.31 9.66
C ILE A 333 9.25 -0.28 10.36
N ASN A 334 9.90 -0.66 11.44
CA ASN A 334 10.79 0.24 12.18
C ASN A 334 12.03 0.63 11.36
N ASP A 335 12.57 -0.29 10.54
CA ASP A 335 13.67 0.00 9.61
C ASP A 335 13.25 1.02 8.53
N ILE A 336 11.99 0.97 8.11
CA ILE A 336 11.41 1.92 7.17
C ILE A 336 11.22 3.29 7.84
N LEU A 337 10.55 3.32 9.00
CA LEU A 337 10.25 4.56 9.71
C LEU A 337 11.51 5.26 10.23
N ALA A 338 12.55 4.51 10.60
CA ALA A 338 13.84 5.08 11.01
C ALA A 338 14.53 5.89 9.89
N LYS A 339 14.19 5.65 8.63
CA LYS A 339 14.67 6.42 7.47
C LYS A 339 13.83 7.68 7.21
N CYS A 340 12.67 7.81 7.87
CA CYS A 340 11.71 8.88 7.59
C CYS A 340 11.90 10.13 8.45
N GLY A 341 12.86 10.14 9.39
CA GLY A 341 13.06 11.26 10.31
C GLY A 341 12.13 11.25 11.52
N ASP A 342 11.91 12.42 12.12
CA ASP A 342 11.12 12.53 13.34
C ASP A 342 9.61 12.43 13.08
N PRO A 343 8.86 11.72 13.95
CA PRO A 343 7.42 11.64 13.85
C PRO A 343 6.73 12.95 14.19
N ILE A 344 5.64 13.24 13.48
CA ILE A 344 4.75 14.38 13.74
C ILE A 344 3.40 13.83 14.19
N GLU A 345 3.01 14.15 15.43
CA GLU A 345 1.72 13.72 15.95
C GLU A 345 0.57 14.51 15.32
N CYS A 346 -0.42 13.80 14.81
CA CYS A 346 -1.64 14.31 14.20
C CYS A 346 -2.86 13.86 15.00
N SER A 347 -4.03 14.51 14.79
CA SER A 347 -5.26 14.16 15.51
C SER A 347 -5.72 12.71 15.28
N ASN A 348 -5.39 12.14 14.14
CA ASN A 348 -5.76 10.78 13.73
C ASN A 348 -4.57 9.89 13.36
N GLY A 349 -3.40 10.15 13.94
CA GLY A 349 -2.23 9.29 13.75
C GLY A 349 -0.90 10.00 13.74
N THR A 350 0.09 9.38 13.11
CA THR A 350 1.47 9.86 13.09
C THR A 350 1.92 10.07 11.64
N ALA A 351 2.41 11.25 11.32
CA ALA A 351 2.98 11.60 10.03
C ALA A 351 4.51 11.56 10.05
N TYR A 352 5.10 11.16 8.94
CA TYR A 352 6.53 11.25 8.65
C TYR A 352 6.72 11.98 7.33
N VAL A 353 7.34 13.17 7.37
CA VAL A 353 7.62 13.94 6.16
C VAL A 353 8.99 13.54 5.62
N VAL A 354 9.07 13.23 4.31
CA VAL A 354 10.28 12.70 3.70
C VAL A 354 10.66 13.46 2.43
N ASP A 355 11.96 13.78 2.28
CA ASP A 355 12.54 14.33 1.06
C ASP A 355 12.98 13.24 0.07
N GLU A 356 13.08 12.01 0.54
CA GLU A 356 13.38 10.82 -0.24
C GLU A 356 12.51 9.66 0.26
N TYR A 357 12.04 8.82 -0.65
CA TYR A 357 11.29 7.62 -0.26
C TYR A 357 12.17 6.64 0.50
N PRO A 358 11.70 6.06 1.62
CA PRO A 358 12.50 5.14 2.43
C PRO A 358 12.68 3.76 1.77
N PHE A 359 12.14 3.55 0.59
CA PHE A 359 12.20 2.32 -0.19
C PHE A 359 12.41 2.62 -1.69
N SER A 360 12.99 1.67 -2.39
CA SER A 360 13.24 1.74 -3.84
C SER A 360 11.98 1.45 -4.67
N PRO A 361 11.93 1.79 -5.97
CA PRO A 361 10.84 1.37 -6.86
C PRO A 361 10.64 -0.15 -6.92
N VAL A 362 11.74 -0.93 -6.85
CA VAL A 362 11.70 -2.41 -6.86
C VAL A 362 11.01 -2.94 -5.61
N GLU A 363 11.18 -2.27 -4.48
CA GLU A 363 10.48 -2.61 -3.25
C GLU A 363 9.03 -2.18 -3.25
N GLN A 364 8.62 -1.17 -4.01
CA GLN A 364 7.31 -0.56 -3.97
C GLN A 364 6.36 -1.08 -5.06
N PHE A 365 6.68 -0.92 -6.33
CA PHE A 365 5.79 -1.23 -7.45
C PHE A 365 6.44 -2.00 -8.60
N PHE A 366 7.73 -1.91 -8.78
CA PHE A 366 8.46 -2.67 -9.82
C PHE A 366 8.87 -4.04 -9.27
N LYS A 367 7.90 -4.91 -9.07
CA LYS A 367 8.06 -6.14 -8.29
C LYS A 367 8.37 -7.37 -9.10
N LYS A 368 8.87 -8.37 -8.38
CA LYS A 368 9.02 -9.74 -8.87
C LYS A 368 7.65 -10.31 -9.26
N ILE A 369 7.53 -10.77 -10.48
CA ILE A 369 6.36 -11.49 -10.97
C ILE A 369 6.67 -12.98 -10.94
N LYS A 370 5.82 -13.77 -10.26
CA LYS A 370 5.92 -15.23 -10.24
C LYS A 370 4.65 -15.82 -10.81
N VAL A 371 4.79 -16.56 -11.91
CA VAL A 371 3.69 -17.28 -12.56
C VAL A 371 3.84 -18.76 -12.25
N SER A 372 2.96 -19.28 -11.42
CA SER A 372 2.96 -20.69 -11.08
C SER A 372 2.31 -21.52 -12.21
N ALA A 373 2.93 -22.63 -12.57
CA ALA A 373 2.37 -23.55 -13.56
C ALA A 373 1.00 -24.13 -13.13
N SER A 374 0.74 -24.19 -11.80
CA SER A 374 -0.50 -24.72 -11.23
C SER A 374 -1.64 -23.71 -11.11
N ASP A 375 -1.41 -22.43 -11.34
CA ASP A 375 -2.42 -21.36 -11.10
C ASP A 375 -3.39 -21.17 -12.27
N GLY A 376 -3.40 -22.11 -13.22
CA GLY A 376 -4.26 -22.06 -14.39
C GLY A 376 -3.79 -21.09 -15.47
N SER A 377 -2.66 -20.42 -15.31
CA SER A 377 -2.07 -19.55 -16.33
C SER A 377 -1.71 -20.32 -17.61
N VAL A 378 -1.29 -21.58 -17.47
CA VAL A 378 -1.05 -22.51 -18.60
C VAL A 378 -2.35 -23.07 -19.14
N ASN A 379 -3.31 -23.41 -18.27
CA ASN A 379 -4.60 -23.97 -18.66
C ASN A 379 -5.51 -22.94 -19.34
N LYS A 380 -5.48 -21.68 -18.94
CA LYS A 380 -6.21 -20.59 -19.61
C LYS A 380 -5.75 -20.40 -21.05
N LEU A 381 -4.50 -20.68 -21.33
CA LEU A 381 -3.93 -20.65 -22.68
C LEU A 381 -4.38 -21.82 -23.57
N GLY A 382 -4.99 -22.85 -22.99
CA GLY A 382 -5.41 -24.06 -23.69
C GLY A 382 -6.91 -24.30 -23.85
N SER A 383 -7.77 -23.56 -23.14
CA SER A 383 -9.21 -23.82 -23.09
C SER A 383 -10.02 -22.84 -23.94
N GLY A 384 -10.16 -23.15 -25.21
CA GLY A 384 -11.19 -22.52 -26.05
C GLY A 384 -10.84 -21.20 -26.69
N ASP A 385 -9.94 -20.45 -26.11
CA ASP A 385 -9.38 -19.28 -26.75
C ASP A 385 -8.16 -19.73 -27.53
N ASN A 386 -8.03 -19.29 -28.75
CA ASN A 386 -7.00 -19.68 -29.70
C ASN A 386 -5.55 -19.32 -29.28
N TRP A 387 -5.28 -19.22 -27.98
CA TRP A 387 -4.01 -18.84 -27.36
C TRP A 387 -3.08 -20.03 -27.12
N THR A 388 -3.13 -21.04 -27.94
CA THR A 388 -2.36 -22.26 -27.71
C THR A 388 -0.92 -22.14 -28.18
N TYR A 389 -0.07 -21.60 -27.33
CA TYR A 389 1.37 -21.89 -27.41
C TYR A 389 1.75 -23.21 -26.71
N THR A 390 0.76 -23.94 -26.22
CA THR A 390 0.97 -25.25 -25.61
C THR A 390 0.66 -26.33 -26.63
N LYS A 391 1.66 -27.09 -27.04
CA LYS A 391 1.53 -28.19 -28.03
C LYS A 391 2.32 -29.41 -27.58
N GLY A 392 1.89 -30.58 -28.07
CA GLY A 392 2.59 -31.83 -27.86
C GLY A 392 2.51 -32.39 -26.44
N VAL A 393 1.66 -31.83 -25.58
CA VAL A 393 1.41 -32.30 -24.21
C VAL A 393 0.02 -32.90 -24.07
N GLN A 394 -0.17 -33.71 -23.05
CA GLN A 394 -1.50 -34.27 -22.72
C GLN A 394 -2.44 -33.10 -22.31
N LYS A 395 -3.73 -33.27 -22.61
CA LYS A 395 -4.73 -32.25 -22.25
C LYS A 395 -4.93 -32.06 -20.73
N THR A 396 -4.62 -33.09 -19.96
CA THR A 396 -4.72 -33.05 -18.49
C THR A 396 -3.33 -33.07 -17.91
N PHE A 397 -3.02 -32.03 -17.15
CA PHE A 397 -1.75 -31.89 -16.45
C PHE A 397 -1.92 -32.32 -14.99
N ALA A 398 -1.04 -33.20 -14.52
CA ALA A 398 -0.99 -33.56 -13.12
C ALA A 398 -0.27 -32.47 -12.32
N THR A 399 -0.97 -31.86 -11.37
CA THR A 399 -0.34 -30.99 -10.37
C THR A 399 0.03 -31.81 -9.15
N ARG A 400 1.28 -31.72 -8.74
CA ARG A 400 1.78 -32.37 -7.52
C ARG A 400 2.38 -31.34 -6.59
N SER A 401 2.12 -31.49 -5.30
CA SER A 401 2.68 -30.64 -4.26
C SER A 401 2.84 -31.41 -2.96
N GLY A 402 3.81 -31.04 -2.16
CA GLY A 402 4.05 -31.65 -0.88
C GLY A 402 5.28 -31.07 -0.18
N ILE A 403 5.66 -31.73 0.90
CA ILE A 403 6.88 -31.44 1.62
C ILE A 403 7.74 -32.70 1.54
N LEU A 404 8.94 -32.56 1.02
CA LEU A 404 9.93 -33.61 1.00
C LEU A 404 10.94 -33.40 2.13
N THR A 405 11.21 -34.45 2.88
CA THR A 405 12.29 -34.47 3.87
C THR A 405 13.51 -35.12 3.22
N ILE A 406 14.52 -34.31 2.97
CA ILE A 406 15.77 -34.77 2.38
C ILE A 406 16.78 -35.01 3.49
N THR A 407 17.42 -36.17 3.46
CA THR A 407 18.41 -36.58 4.43
C THR A 407 19.79 -36.54 3.78
N ARG A 408 20.72 -35.84 4.36
CA ARG A 408 22.13 -35.90 3.96
C ARG A 408 22.95 -36.64 5.02
N PRO A 409 23.96 -37.42 4.64
CA PRO A 409 24.92 -37.97 5.58
C PRO A 409 25.86 -36.88 6.10
N ILE A 410 26.24 -36.97 7.36
CA ILE A 410 27.29 -36.14 7.95
C ILE A 410 28.51 -37.04 8.13
N TYR A 411 29.65 -36.54 7.67
CA TYR A 411 30.93 -37.23 7.77
C TYR A 411 31.83 -36.48 8.72
N ASP A 412 32.64 -37.23 9.47
CA ASP A 412 33.72 -36.67 10.27
C ASP A 412 34.80 -36.10 9.34
N GLU A 413 35.25 -34.88 9.60
CA GLU A 413 36.20 -34.17 8.72
C GLU A 413 37.60 -34.77 8.74
N GLU A 414 37.98 -35.41 9.84
CA GLU A 414 39.33 -35.99 9.99
C GLU A 414 39.39 -37.44 9.49
N THR A 415 38.36 -38.23 9.80
CA THR A 415 38.36 -39.67 9.50
C THR A 415 37.63 -40.02 8.22
N GLY A 416 36.75 -39.13 7.71
CA GLY A 416 35.88 -39.40 6.58
C GLY A 416 34.79 -40.43 6.87
N GLU A 417 34.63 -40.85 8.13
CA GLU A 417 33.58 -41.80 8.51
C GLU A 417 32.23 -41.10 8.68
N ARG A 418 31.16 -41.82 8.36
CA ARG A 418 29.79 -41.30 8.56
C ARG A 418 29.45 -41.30 10.04
N ILE A 419 29.26 -40.10 10.60
CA ILE A 419 28.96 -39.88 12.02
C ILE A 419 27.47 -39.64 12.31
N GLY A 420 26.66 -39.38 11.25
CA GLY A 420 25.25 -39.11 11.44
C GLY A 420 24.50 -38.81 10.14
N SER A 421 23.34 -38.22 10.29
CA SER A 421 22.58 -37.66 9.18
C SER A 421 21.75 -36.45 9.64
N GLU A 422 21.58 -35.51 8.77
CA GLU A 422 20.79 -34.32 8.98
C GLU A 422 19.64 -34.25 7.96
N GLN A 423 18.52 -33.65 8.36
CA GLN A 423 17.32 -33.59 7.54
C GLN A 423 16.92 -32.14 7.28
N LYS A 424 16.59 -31.86 6.01
CA LYS A 424 16.03 -30.58 5.57
C LYS A 424 14.67 -30.81 4.91
N ARG A 425 13.66 -30.05 5.30
CA ARG A 425 12.34 -30.11 4.68
C ARG A 425 12.29 -29.11 3.54
N GLN A 426 11.89 -29.58 2.36
CA GLN A 426 11.72 -28.74 1.17
C GLN A 426 10.29 -28.87 0.66
N ASN A 427 9.63 -27.72 0.45
CA ASN A 427 8.33 -27.67 -0.21
C ASN A 427 8.52 -27.81 -1.72
N TYR A 428 7.65 -28.57 -2.38
CA TYR A 428 7.62 -28.65 -3.82
C TYR A 428 6.19 -28.49 -4.34
N ARG A 429 6.08 -27.88 -5.52
CA ARG A 429 4.84 -27.82 -6.30
C ARG A 429 5.21 -27.69 -7.77
N PHE A 430 4.71 -28.56 -8.59
CA PHE A 430 4.95 -28.54 -10.03
C PHE A 430 3.74 -29.06 -10.81
N VAL A 431 3.74 -28.77 -12.11
CA VAL A 431 2.87 -29.41 -13.09
C VAL A 431 3.73 -30.32 -13.96
N ASP A 432 3.25 -31.54 -14.13
CA ASP A 432 3.89 -32.55 -14.96
C ASP A 432 3.41 -32.43 -16.42
N PHE A 433 4.28 -31.92 -17.29
CA PHE A 433 4.01 -31.75 -18.70
C PHE A 433 4.46 -32.99 -19.49
N VAL A 434 3.58 -33.97 -19.54
CA VAL A 434 3.82 -35.27 -20.22
C VAL A 434 3.67 -35.10 -21.74
N PRO A 435 4.66 -35.48 -22.55
CA PRO A 435 4.57 -35.37 -24.00
C PRO A 435 3.60 -36.41 -24.60
N THR A 436 2.81 -35.99 -25.59
CA THR A 436 1.99 -36.94 -26.39
C THR A 436 2.85 -37.67 -27.43
N SER A 437 3.81 -36.96 -28.03
CA SER A 437 4.83 -37.49 -28.92
C SER A 437 5.91 -36.46 -29.13
N GLY A 438 7.19 -36.84 -29.10
CA GLY A 438 8.30 -35.95 -29.43
C GLY A 438 8.53 -34.86 -28.39
N ASN A 439 8.69 -33.65 -28.87
CA ASN A 439 8.98 -32.45 -28.04
C ASN A 439 7.69 -31.76 -27.59
N ILE A 440 7.74 -31.13 -26.42
CA ILE A 440 6.66 -30.32 -25.86
C ILE A 440 6.93 -28.85 -26.08
N THR A 441 5.86 -28.06 -26.12
CA THR A 441 5.91 -26.59 -26.03
C THR A 441 4.87 -26.15 -25.02
N VAL A 442 5.26 -25.31 -24.06
CA VAL A 442 4.40 -24.80 -23.00
C VAL A 442 4.54 -23.28 -22.94
N GLY A 443 3.42 -22.58 -23.07
CA GLY A 443 3.36 -21.12 -22.97
C GLY A 443 2.82 -20.67 -21.62
N PHE A 444 3.52 -19.77 -20.96
CA PHE A 444 3.12 -19.12 -19.72
C PHE A 444 2.69 -17.69 -20.00
N ASN A 445 1.44 -17.34 -19.67
CA ASN A 445 0.99 -15.97 -19.72
C ASN A 445 1.48 -15.23 -18.47
N VAL A 446 2.30 -14.20 -18.67
CA VAL A 446 2.84 -13.38 -17.58
C VAL A 446 2.08 -12.05 -17.56
N PRO A 447 1.14 -11.87 -16.61
CA PRO A 447 0.38 -10.63 -16.50
C PRO A 447 1.20 -9.53 -15.84
N ASN A 448 0.71 -8.30 -15.93
CA ASN A 448 1.18 -7.15 -15.16
C ASN A 448 2.68 -6.82 -15.33
N THR A 449 3.27 -7.13 -16.47
CA THR A 449 4.63 -6.70 -16.78
C THR A 449 4.67 -5.19 -17.04
N LEU A 450 5.66 -4.52 -16.48
CA LEU A 450 5.96 -3.10 -16.73
C LEU A 450 6.99 -2.95 -17.85
N SER A 451 7.04 -1.77 -18.46
CA SER A 451 8.11 -1.43 -19.43
C SER A 451 9.42 -1.22 -18.67
N GLY A 452 10.22 -2.25 -18.61
CA GLY A 452 11.48 -2.26 -17.86
C GLY A 452 12.25 -3.54 -18.11
N THR A 453 13.41 -3.62 -17.50
CA THR A 453 14.30 -4.76 -17.63
C THR A 453 14.05 -5.78 -16.52
N TYR A 454 13.96 -7.04 -16.90
CA TYR A 454 13.79 -8.14 -15.98
C TYR A 454 14.84 -9.22 -16.22
N ASP A 455 15.29 -9.80 -15.13
CA ASP A 455 15.99 -11.08 -15.10
C ASP A 455 14.95 -12.20 -15.02
N ILE A 456 14.99 -13.12 -15.97
CA ILE A 456 13.96 -14.14 -16.16
C ILE A 456 14.50 -15.50 -15.77
N TYR A 457 13.71 -16.23 -14.99
CA TYR A 457 14.05 -17.55 -14.48
C TYR A 457 12.90 -18.54 -14.72
N ILE A 458 13.28 -19.81 -14.88
CA ILE A 458 12.35 -20.94 -14.78
C ILE A 458 12.69 -21.75 -13.54
N VAL A 459 11.67 -22.18 -12.81
CA VAL A 459 11.81 -23.13 -11.71
C VAL A 459 11.28 -24.48 -12.16
N THR A 460 12.16 -25.46 -12.19
CA THR A 460 11.82 -26.84 -12.54
C THR A 460 12.07 -27.77 -11.36
N CYS A 461 11.34 -28.91 -11.34
CA CYS A 461 11.68 -30.02 -10.45
C CYS A 461 12.39 -31.10 -11.26
N PRO A 462 13.37 -31.81 -10.69
CA PRO A 462 14.00 -32.94 -11.37
C PRO A 462 12.98 -33.99 -11.76
N ILE A 463 13.18 -34.71 -12.87
CA ILE A 463 12.20 -35.67 -13.39
C ILE A 463 11.90 -36.80 -12.40
N TRP A 464 12.86 -37.17 -11.56
CA TRP A 464 12.66 -38.15 -10.49
C TRP A 464 11.66 -37.68 -9.41
N ALA A 465 11.39 -36.38 -9.32
CA ALA A 465 10.46 -35.81 -8.35
C ALA A 465 8.98 -36.20 -8.62
N LYS A 466 8.67 -36.85 -9.71
CA LYS A 466 7.33 -37.36 -9.99
C LYS A 466 6.99 -38.68 -9.29
N ASP A 467 8.01 -39.44 -8.90
CA ASP A 467 7.87 -40.76 -8.32
C ASP A 467 7.77 -40.66 -6.77
N ASP A 468 7.13 -41.64 -6.14
CA ASP A 468 7.02 -41.67 -4.68
C ASP A 468 8.36 -42.00 -4.04
N PHE A 469 8.94 -41.04 -3.36
CA PHE A 469 10.32 -41.04 -2.83
C PHE A 469 10.62 -42.04 -1.72
N VAL A 470 9.63 -42.76 -1.24
CA VAL A 470 9.72 -43.35 0.10
C VAL A 470 10.64 -44.55 0.18
N ASN A 471 11.00 -45.18 -0.96
CA ASN A 471 11.84 -46.39 -0.95
C ASN A 471 12.59 -46.71 -2.25
N ILE A 472 12.88 -45.70 -3.09
CA ILE A 472 13.55 -45.96 -4.38
C ILE A 472 15.04 -45.79 -4.21
N ASP A 473 15.82 -46.79 -4.64
CA ASP A 473 17.27 -46.67 -4.74
C ASP A 473 17.65 -45.54 -5.71
N LEU A 474 18.53 -44.65 -5.32
CA LEU A 474 19.01 -43.54 -6.16
C LEU A 474 19.54 -44.00 -7.53
N SER A 475 20.00 -45.23 -7.63
CA SER A 475 20.44 -45.84 -8.89
C SER A 475 19.32 -46.09 -9.89
N GLU A 476 18.06 -46.15 -9.40
CA GLU A 476 16.86 -46.37 -10.22
C GLU A 476 16.16 -45.10 -10.63
N TRP A 477 16.62 -43.94 -10.09
CA TRP A 477 16.00 -42.66 -10.38
C TRP A 477 16.31 -42.22 -11.82
N ASP A 478 15.29 -41.64 -12.46
CA ASP A 478 15.47 -40.95 -13.73
C ASP A 478 16.12 -39.57 -13.46
N VAL A 479 17.40 -39.48 -13.62
CA VAL A 479 18.21 -38.26 -13.39
C VAL A 479 18.53 -37.52 -14.68
N ARG A 480 17.81 -37.82 -15.79
CA ARG A 480 18.05 -37.12 -17.06
C ARG A 480 17.71 -35.63 -16.93
N PRO A 481 18.61 -34.74 -17.33
CA PRO A 481 18.34 -33.32 -17.33
C PRO A 481 17.32 -32.93 -18.43
N TYR A 482 16.74 -31.74 -18.29
CA TYR A 482 15.94 -31.12 -19.32
C TYR A 482 16.82 -30.39 -20.34
N ARG A 483 16.40 -30.38 -21.58
CA ARG A 483 16.97 -29.56 -22.64
C ARG A 483 15.86 -28.85 -23.37
N PHE A 484 15.86 -27.51 -23.36
CA PHE A 484 14.77 -26.70 -23.86
C PHE A 484 15.27 -25.34 -24.39
N THR A 485 14.40 -24.67 -25.14
CA THR A 485 14.54 -23.26 -25.53
C THR A 485 13.50 -22.44 -24.81
N ALA A 486 13.85 -21.19 -24.50
CA ALA A 486 12.92 -20.22 -23.97
C ALA A 486 12.73 -19.07 -24.97
N THR A 487 11.49 -18.66 -25.20
CA THR A 487 11.15 -17.61 -26.16
C THR A 487 10.16 -16.65 -25.53
N ILE A 488 10.41 -15.34 -25.64
CA ILE A 488 9.46 -14.30 -25.23
C ILE A 488 8.63 -13.91 -26.43
N ILE A 489 7.32 -13.85 -26.23
CA ILE A 489 6.34 -13.43 -27.23
C ILE A 489 5.55 -12.26 -26.67
N GLU A 490 5.76 -11.08 -27.26
CA GLU A 490 4.96 -9.89 -26.99
C GLU A 490 3.75 -9.83 -27.93
N ARG A 491 2.67 -9.22 -27.47
CA ARG A 491 1.48 -9.01 -28.30
C ARG A 491 1.65 -7.77 -29.15
N GLU A 492 1.33 -7.88 -30.43
CA GLU A 492 1.42 -6.78 -31.39
C GLU A 492 0.06 -6.14 -31.72
N ASN A 493 -1.07 -6.81 -31.41
CA ASN A 493 -2.39 -6.32 -31.77
C ASN A 493 -3.47 -6.83 -30.84
N GLU A 494 -4.03 -5.94 -30.05
CA GLU A 494 -5.27 -6.16 -29.34
C GLU A 494 -6.47 -5.94 -30.29
N GLY A 495 -7.50 -6.76 -30.20
CA GLY A 495 -8.71 -6.61 -31.02
C GLY A 495 -8.71 -7.40 -32.30
N LYS A 496 -7.64 -8.01 -32.71
CA LYS A 496 -7.68 -9.14 -33.62
C LYS A 496 -8.03 -10.41 -32.84
N ASN A 497 -8.74 -11.33 -33.52
CA ASN A 497 -9.03 -12.66 -32.99
C ASN A 497 -7.83 -13.14 -32.20
N MET A 498 -8.01 -13.23 -30.87
CA MET A 498 -6.97 -13.49 -29.88
C MET A 498 -6.24 -14.83 -30.09
N GLY A 499 -6.54 -15.53 -31.16
CA GLY A 499 -5.89 -16.75 -31.60
C GLY A 499 -4.66 -16.59 -32.47
N GLN A 500 -4.35 -15.41 -32.94
CA GLN A 500 -3.16 -15.20 -33.77
C GLN A 500 -2.09 -14.44 -33.01
N PHE A 501 -1.32 -15.19 -32.27
CA PHE A 501 -0.11 -14.66 -31.71
C PHE A 501 0.98 -14.52 -32.77
N PRO A 502 1.91 -13.56 -32.58
CA PRO A 502 3.06 -13.50 -33.45
C PRO A 502 3.78 -14.85 -33.44
N THR A 503 4.03 -15.37 -34.63
CA THR A 503 4.73 -16.64 -34.82
C THR A 503 6.21 -16.55 -34.46
N LYS A 504 6.72 -15.32 -34.25
CA LYS A 504 8.10 -15.04 -33.92
C LYS A 504 8.16 -14.25 -32.62
N GLY A 505 8.60 -14.90 -31.56
CA GLY A 505 9.01 -14.27 -30.31
C GLY A 505 10.50 -13.94 -30.35
N LYS A 506 10.94 -13.17 -29.37
CA LYS A 506 12.36 -12.98 -29.11
C LYS A 506 12.89 -14.16 -28.30
N THR A 507 13.99 -14.71 -28.74
CA THR A 507 14.68 -15.75 -28.02
C THR A 507 15.58 -15.11 -26.98
N LEU A 508 15.52 -15.62 -25.75
CA LEU A 508 16.39 -15.19 -24.67
C LEU A 508 17.82 -15.64 -24.94
N GLU A 509 18.76 -14.73 -24.76
CA GLU A 509 20.18 -15.04 -24.83
C GLU A 509 20.65 -15.49 -23.44
N ASN A 510 21.27 -16.65 -23.37
CA ASN A 510 21.96 -17.05 -22.15
C ASN A 510 23.30 -16.31 -22.08
N PRO A 511 23.58 -15.54 -21.01
CA PRO A 511 24.85 -14.85 -20.87
C PRO A 511 26.09 -15.80 -20.82
N GLU A 512 25.86 -17.05 -20.42
CA GLU A 512 26.88 -18.13 -20.47
C GLU A 512 26.33 -19.32 -21.26
N PRO A 513 26.36 -19.25 -22.60
CA PRO A 513 25.79 -20.30 -23.44
C PRO A 513 26.50 -21.63 -23.20
N ILE A 514 25.73 -22.70 -23.07
CA ILE A 514 26.23 -24.07 -22.90
C ILE A 514 26.91 -24.56 -24.17
N ASP A 515 26.42 -24.09 -25.31
CA ASP A 515 26.97 -24.33 -26.64
C ASP A 515 26.80 -23.05 -27.47
N GLU A 516 27.91 -22.50 -28.02
CA GLU A 516 27.87 -21.30 -28.85
C GLU A 516 26.95 -21.42 -30.08
N LYS A 517 26.74 -22.64 -30.58
CA LYS A 517 25.84 -22.91 -31.70
C LYS A 517 24.35 -22.95 -31.30
N GLN A 518 24.06 -23.01 -29.98
CA GLN A 518 22.72 -23.19 -29.42
C GLN A 518 22.48 -22.18 -28.30
N LYS A 519 22.73 -20.91 -28.53
CA LYS A 519 22.66 -19.80 -27.57
C LYS A 519 21.36 -19.71 -26.76
N THR A 520 20.29 -20.40 -27.17
CA THR A 520 18.97 -20.36 -26.57
C THR A 520 18.55 -21.67 -25.91
N ILE A 521 19.48 -22.61 -25.79
CA ILE A 521 19.21 -23.91 -25.17
C ILE A 521 19.75 -23.91 -23.76
N PHE A 522 18.86 -24.21 -22.81
CA PHE A 522 19.18 -24.29 -21.39
C PHE A 522 19.13 -25.74 -20.93
N LEU A 523 19.97 -26.06 -19.97
CA LEU A 523 20.02 -27.36 -19.33
C LEU A 523 19.65 -27.22 -17.85
N SER A 524 18.66 -28.01 -17.45
CA SER A 524 18.39 -28.27 -16.05
C SER A 524 19.10 -29.56 -15.63
N GLN A 525 19.84 -29.51 -14.56
CA GLN A 525 20.59 -30.67 -14.05
C GLN A 525 19.62 -31.67 -13.42
N GLY A 526 19.81 -32.95 -13.68
CA GLY A 526 18.95 -34.01 -13.14
C GLY A 526 19.06 -34.16 -11.62
N MET A 527 20.22 -33.87 -11.05
CA MET A 527 20.44 -33.90 -9.61
C MET A 527 21.45 -32.80 -9.25
N ILE A 528 21.00 -31.84 -8.45
CA ILE A 528 21.77 -30.68 -8.01
C ILE A 528 21.77 -30.65 -6.49
N TYR A 529 22.90 -30.24 -5.93
CA TYR A 529 23.06 -30.10 -4.47
C TYR A 529 23.25 -28.61 -4.12
N ASP A 530 22.66 -28.19 -3.02
CA ASP A 530 22.94 -26.89 -2.43
C ASP A 530 24.32 -26.88 -1.75
N ASP A 531 24.75 -25.70 -1.29
CA ASP A 531 26.06 -25.54 -0.63
C ASP A 531 26.19 -26.35 0.65
N GLU A 532 25.06 -26.74 1.24
CA GLU A 532 25.00 -27.59 2.44
C GLU A 532 25.00 -29.10 2.09
N GLY A 533 24.98 -29.45 0.80
CA GLY A 533 24.98 -30.81 0.30
C GLY A 533 23.63 -31.53 0.30
N TYR A 534 22.52 -30.79 0.34
CA TYR A 534 21.17 -31.35 0.14
C TYR A 534 20.79 -31.30 -1.33
N VAL A 535 20.08 -32.31 -1.78
CA VAL A 535 19.51 -32.32 -3.14
C VAL A 535 18.47 -31.20 -3.28
N ILE A 536 18.58 -30.40 -4.32
CA ILE A 536 17.63 -29.35 -4.64
C ILE A 536 16.46 -29.92 -5.43
N ILE A 537 15.24 -29.69 -4.95
CA ILE A 537 14.01 -30.08 -5.65
C ILE A 537 13.52 -28.97 -6.58
N ASN A 538 13.66 -27.70 -6.18
CA ASN A 538 13.26 -26.55 -6.97
C ASN A 538 14.50 -25.95 -7.63
N ASP A 539 14.83 -26.45 -8.82
CA ASP A 539 15.97 -25.93 -9.60
C ASP A 539 15.58 -24.65 -10.32
N THR A 540 16.23 -23.55 -9.93
CA THR A 540 16.01 -22.23 -10.52
C THR A 540 17.08 -21.95 -11.58
N THR A 541 16.68 -22.01 -12.85
CA THR A 541 17.56 -21.76 -13.99
C THR A 541 17.36 -20.33 -14.50
N TYR A 542 18.45 -19.55 -14.59
CA TYR A 542 18.45 -18.23 -15.21
C TYR A 542 18.33 -18.36 -16.73
N LEU A 543 17.32 -17.71 -17.31
CA LEU A 543 17.05 -17.77 -18.75
C LEU A 543 17.67 -16.60 -19.50
N GLY A 544 17.96 -15.50 -18.84
CA GLY A 544 18.52 -14.30 -19.42
C GLY A 544 17.78 -13.03 -19.02
N GLN A 545 18.29 -11.91 -19.47
CA GLN A 545 17.74 -10.59 -19.25
C GLN A 545 16.90 -10.16 -20.45
N TYR A 546 15.79 -9.48 -20.20
CA TYR A 546 14.95 -8.91 -21.25
C TYR A 546 14.33 -7.58 -20.84
N THR A 547 14.36 -6.61 -21.74
CA THR A 547 13.73 -5.29 -21.56
C THR A 547 12.41 -5.22 -22.34
N PHE A 548 11.30 -5.16 -21.62
CA PHE A 548 10.00 -4.88 -22.24
C PHE A 548 9.90 -3.41 -22.58
N LYS A 549 9.53 -3.10 -23.81
CA LYS A 549 9.34 -1.72 -24.27
C LYS A 549 8.00 -1.17 -23.87
N ASN A 550 6.99 -2.04 -23.79
CA ASN A 550 5.62 -1.68 -23.46
C ASN A 550 5.19 -2.28 -22.13
N ALA A 551 4.33 -1.56 -21.41
CA ALA A 551 3.68 -2.05 -20.21
C ALA A 551 2.41 -2.83 -20.55
N TYR A 552 2.21 -3.94 -19.86
CA TYR A 552 1.01 -4.81 -19.96
C TYR A 552 0.27 -4.86 -18.61
N TYR A 553 0.38 -3.81 -17.83
CA TYR A 553 -0.18 -3.72 -16.49
C TYR A 553 -1.69 -3.50 -16.48
N GLY A 554 -2.37 -4.09 -15.49
CA GLY A 554 -3.80 -3.90 -15.27
C GLY A 554 -4.71 -4.73 -16.16
N ARG A 555 -4.18 -5.78 -16.81
CA ARG A 555 -4.96 -6.74 -17.62
C ARG A 555 -4.48 -8.17 -17.36
N PRO A 556 -5.17 -8.94 -16.51
CA PRO A 556 -4.71 -10.28 -16.11
C PRO A 556 -4.74 -11.30 -17.24
N ASP A 557 -5.60 -11.09 -18.24
CA ASP A 557 -5.76 -11.94 -19.42
C ASP A 557 -4.92 -11.49 -20.63
N TYR A 558 -4.18 -10.39 -20.48
CA TYR A 558 -3.38 -9.78 -21.53
C TYR A 558 -1.97 -9.47 -21.04
N GLY A 559 -1.04 -10.30 -21.38
CA GLY A 559 0.35 -10.16 -20.98
C GLY A 559 1.31 -10.67 -22.03
N VAL A 560 2.57 -10.73 -21.68
CA VAL A 560 3.57 -11.42 -22.49
C VAL A 560 3.48 -12.93 -22.27
N ILE A 561 3.93 -13.70 -23.23
CA ILE A 561 4.03 -15.15 -23.13
C ILE A 561 5.50 -15.54 -23.09
N ILE A 562 5.87 -16.33 -22.09
CA ILE A 562 7.14 -17.02 -22.04
C ILE A 562 6.90 -18.46 -22.45
N GLN A 563 7.44 -18.82 -23.61
CA GLN A 563 7.29 -20.14 -24.19
C GLN A 563 8.53 -20.97 -23.87
N ILE A 564 8.31 -22.12 -23.28
CA ILE A 564 9.33 -23.14 -23.02
C ILE A 564 9.08 -24.30 -23.99
N ALA A 565 10.06 -24.64 -24.80
CA ALA A 565 9.97 -25.73 -25.76
C ALA A 565 11.12 -26.71 -25.59
N SER A 566 10.83 -27.98 -25.32
CA SER A 566 11.88 -29.00 -25.28
C SER A 566 12.55 -29.12 -26.66
N SER A 567 13.87 -29.24 -26.67
CA SER A 567 14.69 -29.26 -27.90
C SER A 567 15.56 -30.52 -27.92
N ILE A 568 14.92 -31.68 -28.10
CA ILE A 568 15.56 -32.98 -27.97
C ILE A 568 15.38 -33.77 -29.27
N LEU A 569 16.48 -34.21 -29.86
CA LEU A 569 16.45 -35.15 -30.99
C LEU A 569 16.12 -36.55 -30.49
N SER A 570 15.55 -37.37 -31.37
CA SER A 570 15.19 -38.77 -31.02
C SER A 570 16.36 -39.58 -30.47
N SER A 571 17.59 -39.33 -30.99
CA SER A 571 18.80 -39.99 -30.53
C SER A 571 19.28 -39.54 -29.14
N GLN A 572 18.81 -38.37 -28.67
CA GLN A 572 19.20 -37.77 -27.40
C GLN A 572 18.24 -38.10 -26.24
N ARG A 573 17.15 -38.83 -26.50
CA ARG A 573 16.14 -39.17 -25.47
C ARG A 573 16.68 -40.06 -24.34
N LYS A 574 17.74 -40.79 -24.60
CA LYS A 574 18.45 -41.53 -23.56
C LYS A 574 19.20 -40.65 -22.57
N ASP A 575 19.58 -39.44 -23.01
CA ASP A 575 20.42 -38.49 -22.23
C ASP A 575 19.58 -37.36 -21.61
N PHE A 576 18.43 -37.02 -22.23
CA PHE A 576 17.56 -35.91 -21.79
C PHE A 576 16.11 -36.35 -21.68
N SER A 577 15.40 -35.80 -20.69
CA SER A 577 13.95 -36.03 -20.57
C SER A 577 13.19 -35.04 -21.46
N ASN A 578 12.19 -35.54 -22.23
CA ASN A 578 11.26 -34.71 -22.96
C ASN A 578 9.95 -34.41 -22.19
N GLU A 579 9.74 -35.06 -21.05
CA GLU A 579 8.76 -34.74 -20.04
C GLU A 579 9.37 -33.69 -19.11
N MET A 580 8.62 -32.66 -18.71
CA MET A 580 9.13 -31.56 -17.90
C MET A 580 8.25 -31.29 -16.69
N LEU A 581 8.85 -31.24 -15.52
CA LEU A 581 8.19 -30.84 -14.28
C LEU A 581 8.48 -29.35 -14.03
N ILE A 582 7.51 -28.48 -14.31
CA ILE A 582 7.70 -27.04 -14.19
C ILE A 582 6.90 -26.53 -13.00
N SER A 583 7.56 -25.79 -12.12
CA SER A 583 6.96 -25.13 -10.96
C SER A 583 6.46 -23.73 -11.33
N SER A 584 7.31 -22.89 -11.84
CA SER A 584 6.98 -21.48 -12.13
C SER A 584 7.95 -20.82 -13.10
N ILE A 585 7.50 -19.71 -13.66
CA ILE A 585 8.34 -18.71 -14.31
C ILE A 585 8.44 -17.51 -13.36
N ILE A 586 9.63 -16.93 -13.24
CA ILE A 586 9.88 -15.77 -12.40
C ILE A 586 10.51 -14.67 -13.25
N LEU A 587 9.94 -13.47 -13.18
CA LEU A 587 10.52 -12.25 -13.69
C LEU A 587 10.93 -11.41 -12.48
N LYS A 588 12.22 -11.19 -12.30
CA LYS A 588 12.76 -10.34 -11.24
C LYS A 588 13.19 -9.02 -11.87
N PRO A 589 12.72 -7.85 -11.38
CA PRO A 589 13.22 -6.57 -11.86
C PRO A 589 14.73 -6.53 -11.81
N HIS A 590 15.33 -6.09 -12.92
CA HIS A 590 16.78 -5.89 -12.96
C HIS A 590 17.10 -4.57 -12.27
N ASP A 591 17.93 -4.64 -11.25
CA ASP A 591 18.45 -3.48 -10.55
C ASP A 591 19.92 -3.34 -10.93
N GLU A 592 20.25 -2.25 -11.64
CA GLU A 592 21.62 -1.99 -12.08
C GLU A 592 22.58 -1.77 -10.89
N ASP A 593 22.03 -1.32 -9.76
CA ASP A 593 22.80 -1.08 -8.53
C ASP A 593 22.83 -2.33 -7.61
N ALA A 594 21.95 -3.30 -7.83
CA ALA A 594 22.03 -4.56 -7.10
C ALA A 594 23.18 -5.39 -7.69
N PRO A 595 24.10 -5.91 -6.88
CA PRO A 595 25.06 -6.87 -7.36
C PRO A 595 24.26 -8.01 -8.01
N VAL A 596 24.53 -8.27 -9.30
CA VAL A 596 24.03 -9.45 -10.01
C VAL A 596 24.24 -10.61 -9.05
N ALA A 597 23.14 -11.15 -8.54
CA ALA A 597 23.16 -12.01 -7.38
C ALA A 597 24.25 -13.04 -7.59
N GLU A 598 25.21 -13.10 -6.67
CA GLU A 598 26.29 -14.09 -6.70
C GLU A 598 25.74 -15.52 -6.78
N GLU A 599 24.47 -15.70 -6.45
CA GLU A 599 23.71 -16.93 -6.67
C GLU A 599 23.72 -17.45 -8.12
N ALA A 600 23.80 -16.59 -9.13
CA ALA A 600 23.98 -17.04 -10.51
C ALA A 600 25.44 -17.39 -10.82
N LYS A 601 26.40 -16.83 -10.08
CA LYS A 601 27.83 -17.11 -10.25
C LYS A 601 28.35 -18.25 -9.36
N ALA A 602 27.69 -18.53 -8.24
CA ALA A 602 28.14 -19.57 -7.29
C ALA A 602 27.76 -21.00 -7.71
N ARG A 603 26.91 -21.17 -8.71
CA ARG A 603 26.68 -22.50 -9.29
C ARG A 603 27.79 -22.87 -10.27
N LYS A 604 29.03 -22.95 -9.81
CA LYS A 604 29.96 -23.88 -10.44
C LYS A 604 29.31 -25.26 -10.28
N SER A 605 28.81 -25.78 -11.41
CA SER A 605 28.44 -27.19 -11.52
C SER A 605 29.58 -28.00 -10.91
N ILE A 606 29.38 -28.56 -9.73
CA ILE A 606 30.20 -29.70 -9.30
C ILE A 606 29.76 -30.78 -10.27
N GLN A 607 30.52 -30.90 -11.38
CA GLN A 607 30.49 -32.08 -12.18
C GLN A 607 30.98 -33.20 -11.26
N LEU A 608 30.03 -33.88 -10.63
CA LEU A 608 30.25 -35.21 -10.11
C LEU A 608 30.56 -36.05 -11.33
N THR A 609 31.84 -36.14 -11.64
CA THR A 609 32.34 -37.16 -12.55
C THR A 609 31.82 -38.49 -12.01
N THR A 610 31.06 -39.21 -12.82
CA THR A 610 30.53 -40.55 -12.57
C THR A 610 31.58 -41.59 -12.13
N SER A 611 32.84 -41.20 -11.98
CA SER A 611 33.93 -42.03 -11.47
C SER A 611 33.99 -42.21 -9.95
N ASN A 612 33.26 -41.37 -9.15
CA ASN A 612 33.30 -41.48 -7.70
C ASN A 612 32.06 -42.19 -7.08
N ILE A 613 31.07 -42.62 -7.90
CA ILE A 613 29.94 -43.40 -7.44
C ILE A 613 30.18 -44.92 -7.58
N ARG A 614 31.31 -45.33 -8.14
CA ARG A 614 31.73 -46.72 -8.25
C ARG A 614 32.94 -47.00 -7.34
N LYS A 615 32.80 -46.86 -6.06
CA LYS A 615 33.58 -47.56 -5.05
C LYS A 615 32.77 -47.73 -3.78
#